data_c3145141bceb265fa195121d7685bd87
#
_entry.id   c3145141bceb265fa195121d7685bd87
#
_cell.length_a   1.000
_cell.length_b   1.000
_cell.length_c   1.000
_cell.angle_alpha   90.00
_cell.angle_beta   90.00
_cell.angle_gamma   90.00
#
_symmetry.space_group_name_H-M   'P 1'
#
loop_
_entity.id
_entity.type
_entity.pdbx_description
1 polymer ?
#
loop_
_entity_poly.entity_id
_entity_poly.type
_entity_poly.pdbx_seq_one_letter_code
_entity_poly.pdbx_strand_id
1 'polypeptide(L)'
;MRHLKIKTFYNPKQVLEKDSYSNYSKSPLKPKLLIEYLAKKGLLDHFEITKSFDRFGNSDFLVAHTKKYVKDFFKGGPKSTSNGLGWNPQFAESVRYTNASIYSAIRNSIQNPDEVSFSPTSGFHHARPDGGSGFCTFSGQAIASVKVWRELGKVGCYLDLDGHFGNSIEDTRAFQPDLNSAVPHGFNFNPSFSDEKYYEDLVIFVEGKLESAILSGKIDYVVWCHGADSHADDQLGHQCSTYWWTKCSEFFWSWVKKMDGKLGRPLPVSCALFGGYRDDDYNSVLSLHTSDFVQCLRQLLDLDVKYTIEVQPRQKYGDHNVSRSRSWTRRNAQEV
;
A
#
# COMPACT_ATOMS: atom_id res chain seq x y z
N MET A 1 21.79 6.23 12.96
CA MET A 1 21.82 4.77 12.61
C MET A 1 20.40 4.30 12.63
N ARG A 2 19.97 3.44 11.71
CA ARG A 2 18.61 2.93 11.70
C ARG A 2 18.38 1.85 12.74
N HIS A 3 17.14 1.79 13.26
CA HIS A 3 16.69 0.69 14.10
C HIS A 3 16.64 -0.61 13.28
N LEU A 4 17.07 -1.73 13.86
CA LEU A 4 17.24 -3.01 13.15
C LEU A 4 15.95 -3.84 13.01
N LYS A 5 14.81 -3.32 13.47
CA LYS A 5 13.51 -3.96 13.32
C LYS A 5 12.54 -3.04 12.60
N ILE A 6 11.64 -3.63 11.83
CA ILE A 6 10.56 -2.94 11.14
C ILE A 6 9.40 -2.73 12.11
N LYS A 7 9.10 -1.47 12.41
CA LYS A 7 8.01 -1.09 13.31
C LYS A 7 6.66 -1.35 12.65
N THR A 8 5.90 -2.30 13.15
CA THR A 8 4.72 -2.83 12.47
C THR A 8 3.43 -2.53 13.26
N PHE A 9 2.53 -1.79 12.65
CA PHE A 9 1.25 -1.41 13.23
C PHE A 9 0.16 -2.43 12.86
N TYR A 10 0.11 -3.53 13.62
CA TYR A 10 -0.83 -4.62 13.42
C TYR A 10 -1.69 -4.87 14.65
N ASN A 11 -3.00 -4.75 14.50
CA ASN A 11 -3.98 -5.14 15.51
C ASN A 11 -4.87 -6.26 14.93
N PRO A 12 -5.11 -7.38 15.65
CA PRO A 12 -5.99 -8.46 15.17
C PRO A 12 -7.39 -8.00 14.73
N LYS A 13 -7.87 -6.87 15.24
CA LYS A 13 -9.15 -6.27 14.83
C LYS A 13 -9.15 -5.69 13.40
N GLN A 14 -7.97 -5.58 12.75
CA GLN A 14 -7.88 -5.26 11.32
C GLN A 14 -8.38 -6.38 10.42
N VAL A 15 -8.58 -7.57 10.97
CA VAL A 15 -8.79 -8.81 10.23
C VAL A 15 -10.26 -9.21 10.22
N LEU A 16 -10.71 -9.69 9.06
CA LEU A 16 -11.98 -10.39 8.91
C LEU A 16 -11.69 -11.84 8.48
N GLU A 17 -12.08 -12.79 9.34
CA GLU A 17 -11.70 -14.21 9.16
C GLU A 17 -12.65 -15.02 8.28
N LYS A 18 -13.90 -14.57 8.01
CA LYS A 18 -14.91 -15.36 7.27
C LYS A 18 -15.76 -14.53 6.30
N ASP A 19 -16.01 -15.12 5.14
CA ASP A 19 -17.15 -15.01 4.21
C ASP A 19 -17.59 -13.63 3.69
N SER A 20 -16.84 -12.56 3.93
CA SER A 20 -17.21 -11.21 3.49
C SER A 20 -16.31 -10.67 2.39
N TYR A 21 -15.38 -11.45 1.87
CA TYR A 21 -14.51 -11.06 0.78
C TYR A 21 -14.81 -11.86 -0.49
N SER A 22 -14.51 -11.26 -1.65
CA SER A 22 -14.63 -11.94 -2.93
C SER A 22 -13.64 -13.11 -3.01
N ASN A 23 -13.88 -14.07 -3.90
CA ASN A 23 -12.95 -15.17 -4.15
C ASN A 23 -11.57 -14.67 -4.58
N TYR A 24 -11.47 -13.49 -5.16
CA TYR A 24 -10.23 -12.89 -5.66
C TYR A 24 -9.47 -12.10 -4.58
N SER A 25 -10.16 -11.28 -3.78
CA SER A 25 -9.50 -10.40 -2.84
C SER A 25 -9.56 -10.93 -1.42
N LYS A 26 -8.38 -11.29 -0.89
CA LYS A 26 -8.19 -11.61 0.53
C LYS A 26 -7.71 -10.39 1.34
N SER A 27 -7.92 -9.16 0.82
CA SER A 27 -7.47 -7.93 1.48
C SER A 27 -7.83 -7.83 2.96
N PRO A 28 -9.07 -8.19 3.40
CA PRO A 28 -9.42 -8.16 4.83
C PRO A 28 -8.71 -9.22 5.69
N LEU A 29 -8.17 -10.27 5.09
CA LEU A 29 -7.45 -11.36 5.79
C LEU A 29 -5.93 -11.21 5.66
N LYS A 30 -5.44 -10.50 4.65
CA LYS A 30 -4.02 -10.36 4.30
C LYS A 30 -3.12 -9.98 5.48
N PRO A 31 -3.49 -9.04 6.38
CA PRO A 31 -2.65 -8.69 7.53
C PRO A 31 -2.28 -9.89 8.39
N LYS A 32 -3.26 -10.75 8.71
CA LYS A 32 -3.03 -11.98 9.50
C LYS A 32 -2.18 -12.97 8.74
N LEU A 33 -2.53 -13.25 7.49
CA LEU A 33 -1.82 -14.22 6.66
C LEU A 33 -0.33 -13.87 6.51
N LEU A 34 -0.01 -12.58 6.33
CA LEU A 34 1.39 -12.16 6.22
C LEU A 34 2.14 -12.34 7.54
N ILE A 35 1.57 -11.94 8.67
CA ILE A 35 2.22 -12.13 9.98
C ILE A 35 2.47 -13.62 10.27
N GLU A 36 1.51 -14.49 9.97
CA GLU A 36 1.65 -15.93 10.09
C GLU A 36 2.72 -16.49 9.12
N TYR A 37 2.78 -15.97 7.90
CA TYR A 37 3.77 -16.38 6.92
C TYR A 37 5.19 -15.97 7.34
N LEU A 38 5.39 -14.75 7.83
CA LEU A 38 6.66 -14.28 8.39
C LEU A 38 7.12 -15.15 9.56
N ALA A 39 6.20 -15.50 10.47
CA ALA A 39 6.49 -16.42 11.56
C ALA A 39 6.92 -17.82 11.05
N LYS A 40 6.19 -18.37 10.09
CA LYS A 40 6.50 -19.67 9.46
C LYS A 40 7.87 -19.68 8.77
N LYS A 41 8.29 -18.53 8.21
CA LYS A 41 9.60 -18.36 7.55
C LYS A 41 10.74 -17.98 8.50
N GLY A 42 10.46 -17.86 9.82
CA GLY A 42 11.46 -17.48 10.83
C GLY A 42 11.90 -16.02 10.72
N LEU A 43 11.08 -15.15 10.13
CA LEU A 43 11.41 -13.75 9.89
C LEU A 43 10.71 -12.78 10.85
N LEU A 44 9.76 -13.26 11.68
CA LEU A 44 8.94 -12.39 12.52
C LEU A 44 9.76 -11.60 13.56
N ASP A 45 10.90 -12.11 13.99
CA ASP A 45 11.79 -11.44 14.95
C ASP A 45 12.40 -10.14 14.42
N HIS A 46 12.39 -9.94 13.09
CA HIS A 46 12.77 -8.69 12.44
C HIS A 46 11.66 -7.62 12.45
N PHE A 47 10.48 -7.95 13.00
CA PHE A 47 9.33 -7.06 13.06
C PHE A 47 8.95 -6.78 14.52
N GLU A 48 8.84 -5.51 14.86
CA GLU A 48 8.34 -5.07 16.16
C GLU A 48 6.84 -4.78 16.07
N ILE A 49 6.00 -5.71 16.55
CA ILE A 49 4.54 -5.61 16.43
C ILE A 49 3.96 -4.69 17.48
N THR A 50 3.41 -3.56 17.06
CA THR A 50 2.63 -2.64 17.87
C THR A 50 1.14 -2.91 17.67
N LYS A 51 0.47 -3.43 18.71
CA LYS A 51 -0.96 -3.77 18.69
C LYS A 51 -1.84 -2.64 19.22
N SER A 52 -1.29 -1.74 20.05
CA SER A 52 -2.03 -0.65 20.66
C SER A 52 -1.85 0.63 19.84
N PHE A 53 -2.85 0.97 19.06
CA PHE A 53 -3.05 2.28 18.44
C PHE A 53 -4.55 2.55 18.35
N ASP A 54 -4.92 3.81 18.39
CA ASP A 54 -6.33 4.22 18.39
C ASP A 54 -6.96 3.95 17.02
N ARG A 55 -8.11 3.28 17.02
CA ARG A 55 -8.91 3.09 15.81
C ARG A 55 -9.55 4.40 15.36
N PHE A 56 -9.81 4.55 14.09
CA PHE A 56 -10.52 5.71 13.55
C PHE A 56 -11.99 5.76 13.99
N GLY A 57 -12.44 6.94 14.36
CA GLY A 57 -13.84 7.31 14.49
C GLY A 57 -14.44 7.76 13.16
N ASN A 58 -15.74 8.05 13.13
CA ASN A 58 -16.38 8.52 11.89
C ASN A 58 -15.82 9.85 11.40
N SER A 59 -15.41 10.74 12.31
CA SER A 59 -14.80 12.04 11.99
C SER A 59 -13.50 11.92 11.19
N ASP A 60 -12.69 10.88 11.43
CA ASP A 60 -11.46 10.67 10.69
C ASP A 60 -11.74 10.40 9.20
N PHE A 61 -12.76 9.62 8.89
CA PHE A 61 -13.15 9.33 7.51
C PHE A 61 -13.72 10.54 6.77
N LEU A 62 -14.31 11.52 7.49
CA LEU A 62 -14.83 12.75 6.91
C LEU A 62 -13.72 13.66 6.34
N VAL A 63 -12.46 13.38 6.67
CA VAL A 63 -11.30 14.08 6.09
C VAL A 63 -11.24 13.91 4.57
N ALA A 64 -11.57 12.73 4.05
CA ALA A 64 -11.46 12.40 2.62
C ALA A 64 -12.78 11.92 1.99
N HIS A 65 -13.85 11.77 2.79
CA HIS A 65 -15.11 11.18 2.32
C HIS A 65 -16.34 11.95 2.75
N THR A 66 -17.39 11.87 1.93
CA THR A 66 -18.68 12.52 2.20
C THR A 66 -19.36 11.92 3.44
N LYS A 67 -20.05 12.76 4.21
CA LYS A 67 -20.84 12.35 5.38
C LYS A 67 -21.85 11.25 5.02
N LYS A 68 -22.43 11.33 3.82
CA LYS A 68 -23.41 10.33 3.33
C LYS A 68 -22.74 8.96 3.18
N TYR A 69 -21.59 8.90 2.50
CA TYR A 69 -20.88 7.62 2.29
C TYR A 69 -20.41 7.01 3.61
N VAL A 70 -19.77 7.79 4.48
CA VAL A 70 -19.33 7.32 5.80
C VAL A 70 -20.48 6.76 6.62
N LYS A 71 -21.64 7.46 6.64
CA LYS A 71 -22.83 6.98 7.32
C LYS A 71 -23.38 5.69 6.71
N ASP A 72 -23.48 5.64 5.38
CA ASP A 72 -23.99 4.47 4.66
C ASP A 72 -23.11 3.25 4.93
N PHE A 73 -21.78 3.39 4.82
CA PHE A 73 -20.86 2.28 5.05
C PHE A 73 -21.00 1.71 6.47
N PHE A 74 -20.87 2.54 7.50
CA PHE A 74 -20.89 2.06 8.90
C PHE A 74 -22.26 1.58 9.38
N LYS A 75 -23.34 1.83 8.63
CA LYS A 75 -24.69 1.32 8.90
C LYS A 75 -25.12 0.16 8.00
N GLY A 76 -24.29 -0.29 7.07
CA GLY A 76 -24.66 -1.30 6.09
C GLY A 76 -25.68 -0.79 5.05
N GLY A 77 -25.62 0.51 4.73
CA GLY A 77 -26.50 1.13 3.75
C GLY A 77 -26.11 0.82 2.29
N PRO A 78 -26.78 1.44 1.30
CA PRO A 78 -26.65 1.08 -0.13
C PRO A 78 -25.21 1.12 -0.69
N LYS A 79 -24.34 1.98 -0.15
CA LYS A 79 -22.94 2.08 -0.60
C LYS A 79 -21.96 1.23 0.21
N SER A 80 -22.43 0.43 1.16
CA SER A 80 -21.55 -0.39 2.03
C SER A 80 -20.77 -1.47 1.28
N THR A 81 -21.26 -1.90 0.11
CA THR A 81 -20.65 -2.91 -0.77
C THR A 81 -20.06 -2.31 -2.05
N SER A 82 -19.97 -0.98 -2.15
CA SER A 82 -19.48 -0.29 -3.37
C SER A 82 -18.03 -0.64 -3.73
N ASN A 83 -17.25 -1.12 -2.76
CA ASN A 83 -15.88 -1.62 -2.94
C ASN A 83 -15.79 -3.04 -3.56
N GLY A 84 -16.93 -3.70 -3.83
CA GLY A 84 -16.97 -5.07 -4.36
C GLY A 84 -16.77 -6.17 -3.30
N LEU A 85 -16.72 -5.80 -2.00
CA LEU A 85 -16.62 -6.74 -0.88
C LEU A 85 -17.97 -6.86 -0.17
N GLY A 86 -18.23 -8.03 0.43
CA GLY A 86 -19.36 -8.22 1.32
C GLY A 86 -19.26 -7.32 2.56
N TRP A 87 -20.40 -6.92 3.12
CA TRP A 87 -20.44 -6.09 4.31
C TRP A 87 -21.01 -6.85 5.50
N ASN A 88 -20.40 -6.64 6.65
CA ASN A 88 -20.94 -6.98 7.97
C ASN A 88 -20.34 -6.03 9.03
N PRO A 89 -20.90 -6.00 10.27
CA PRO A 89 -20.38 -5.13 11.33
C PRO A 89 -18.91 -5.35 11.69
N GLN A 90 -18.42 -6.61 11.61
CA GLN A 90 -17.02 -6.93 11.91
C GLN A 90 -16.09 -6.35 10.82
N PHE A 91 -16.49 -6.42 9.54
CA PHE A 91 -15.77 -5.78 8.45
C PHE A 91 -15.73 -4.26 8.63
N ALA A 92 -16.86 -3.64 8.97
CA ALA A 92 -16.91 -2.20 9.23
C ALA A 92 -15.97 -1.79 10.39
N GLU A 93 -15.88 -2.59 11.45
CA GLU A 93 -14.94 -2.35 12.54
C GLU A 93 -13.47 -2.56 12.10
N SER A 94 -13.18 -3.60 11.31
CA SER A 94 -11.81 -3.87 10.82
C SER A 94 -11.28 -2.72 9.95
N VAL A 95 -12.13 -2.09 9.15
CA VAL A 95 -11.78 -0.95 8.30
C VAL A 95 -11.30 0.26 9.13
N ARG A 96 -11.84 0.45 10.36
CA ARG A 96 -11.38 1.50 11.27
C ARG A 96 -9.92 1.30 11.70
N TYR A 97 -9.56 0.07 12.05
CA TYR A 97 -8.19 -0.30 12.41
C TYR A 97 -7.25 -0.28 11.20
N THR A 98 -7.72 -0.73 10.03
CA THR A 98 -6.94 -0.72 8.78
C THR A 98 -6.50 0.70 8.41
N ASN A 99 -7.41 1.66 8.43
CA ASN A 99 -7.07 3.06 8.12
C ASN A 99 -6.22 3.72 9.23
N ALA A 100 -6.48 3.39 10.49
CA ALA A 100 -5.66 3.87 11.60
C ALA A 100 -4.22 3.31 11.57
N SER A 101 -4.04 2.08 11.09
CA SER A 101 -2.73 1.44 10.95
C SER A 101 -1.83 2.18 9.98
N ILE A 102 -2.31 2.51 8.77
CA ILE A 102 -1.49 3.26 7.79
C ILE A 102 -1.17 4.68 8.29
N TYR A 103 -2.14 5.36 8.90
CA TYR A 103 -1.89 6.65 9.53
C TYR A 103 -0.82 6.56 10.63
N SER A 104 -0.91 5.55 11.51
CA SER A 104 0.04 5.34 12.58
C SER A 104 1.44 5.03 12.05
N ALA A 105 1.55 4.22 10.99
CA ALA A 105 2.83 3.92 10.35
C ALA A 105 3.47 5.17 9.73
N ILE A 106 2.72 5.98 8.98
CA ILE A 106 3.23 7.22 8.40
C ILE A 106 3.64 8.21 9.50
N ARG A 107 2.79 8.42 10.49
CA ARG A 107 3.08 9.33 11.61
C ARG A 107 4.32 8.89 12.38
N ASN A 108 4.45 7.59 12.67
CA ASN A 108 5.62 7.05 13.38
C ASN A 108 6.91 7.24 12.59
N SER A 109 6.93 6.95 11.27
CA SER A 109 8.14 7.13 10.45
C SER A 109 8.64 8.57 10.44
N ILE A 110 7.75 9.54 10.60
CA ILE A 110 8.09 10.97 10.67
C ILE A 110 8.63 11.34 12.05
N GLN A 111 8.02 10.83 13.12
CA GLN A 111 8.41 11.14 14.50
C GLN A 111 9.67 10.37 14.93
N ASN A 112 9.87 9.17 14.39
CA ASN A 112 11.00 8.28 14.63
C ASN A 112 11.64 7.87 13.29
N PRO A 113 12.35 8.78 12.60
CA PRO A 113 12.81 8.57 11.22
C PRO A 113 13.84 7.44 11.08
N ASP A 114 14.47 7.00 12.16
CA ASP A 114 15.33 5.83 12.22
C ASP A 114 14.57 4.49 12.15
N GLU A 115 13.26 4.49 12.40
CA GLU A 115 12.40 3.31 12.26
C GLU A 115 11.77 3.25 10.86
N VAL A 116 11.94 2.12 10.14
CA VAL A 116 11.06 1.81 9.02
C VAL A 116 9.72 1.38 9.58
N SER A 117 8.65 2.07 9.20
CA SER A 117 7.31 1.79 9.70
C SER A 117 6.48 1.00 8.69
N PHE A 118 5.69 0.06 9.18
CA PHE A 118 4.90 -0.82 8.33
C PHE A 118 3.45 -0.93 8.80
N SER A 119 2.54 -0.77 7.86
CA SER A 119 1.12 -1.09 7.99
C SER A 119 0.80 -2.30 7.11
N PRO A 120 0.48 -3.49 7.67
CA PRO A 120 0.19 -4.69 6.88
C PRO A 120 -1.21 -4.62 6.25
N THR A 121 -1.47 -3.56 5.49
CA THR A 121 -2.80 -3.22 4.98
C THR A 121 -2.81 -2.98 3.48
N SER A 122 -3.99 -3.07 2.89
CA SER A 122 -4.29 -2.77 1.49
C SER A 122 -5.72 -2.22 1.38
N GLY A 123 -6.12 -1.84 0.16
CA GLY A 123 -7.50 -1.46 -0.10
C GLY A 123 -7.80 0.04 0.09
N PHE A 124 -6.90 0.91 -0.36
CA PHE A 124 -7.02 2.37 -0.22
C PHE A 124 -7.12 3.12 -1.54
N HIS A 125 -6.34 2.75 -2.56
CA HIS A 125 -5.97 3.60 -3.68
C HIS A 125 -7.04 3.75 -4.79
N HIS A 126 -8.17 3.05 -4.70
CA HIS A 126 -9.32 3.23 -5.59
C HIS A 126 -10.54 3.87 -4.92
N ALA A 127 -10.50 4.09 -3.61
CA ALA A 127 -11.64 4.70 -2.91
C ALA A 127 -11.80 6.17 -3.31
N ARG A 128 -13.07 6.57 -3.53
CA ARG A 128 -13.47 7.94 -3.91
C ARG A 128 -14.17 8.64 -2.76
N PRO A 129 -14.31 9.96 -2.79
CA PRO A 129 -14.96 10.69 -1.71
C PRO A 129 -16.37 10.20 -1.38
N ASP A 130 -17.10 9.67 -2.35
CA ASP A 130 -18.50 9.27 -2.20
C ASP A 130 -18.75 7.76 -2.29
N GLY A 131 -17.70 6.92 -2.36
CA GLY A 131 -17.84 5.45 -2.45
C GLY A 131 -16.52 4.69 -2.49
N GLY A 132 -16.58 3.40 -2.19
CA GLY A 132 -15.49 2.45 -2.42
C GLY A 132 -15.48 1.95 -3.87
N SER A 133 -14.33 1.41 -4.29
CA SER A 133 -14.13 0.79 -5.62
C SER A 133 -12.94 -0.17 -5.54
N GLY A 134 -12.84 -1.17 -6.43
CA GLY A 134 -11.68 -2.04 -6.58
C GLY A 134 -11.14 -2.62 -5.26
N PHE A 135 -12.01 -3.17 -4.42
CA PHE A 135 -11.71 -3.69 -3.07
C PHE A 135 -11.22 -2.64 -2.07
N CYS A 136 -11.19 -1.35 -2.45
CA CYS A 136 -10.81 -0.23 -1.59
C CYS A 136 -12.05 0.41 -0.97
N THR A 137 -12.11 0.44 0.37
CA THR A 137 -13.27 0.96 1.10
C THR A 137 -13.16 2.46 1.34
N PHE A 138 -12.08 2.92 1.93
CA PHE A 138 -11.78 4.33 2.19
C PHE A 138 -10.35 4.66 1.76
N SER A 139 -10.12 5.92 1.36
CA SER A 139 -8.81 6.42 0.98
C SER A 139 -7.91 6.66 2.21
N GLY A 140 -7.36 5.57 2.77
CA GLY A 140 -6.43 5.67 3.91
C GLY A 140 -5.22 6.55 3.61
N GLN A 141 -4.75 6.57 2.38
CA GLN A 141 -3.66 7.43 1.91
C GLN A 141 -4.02 8.92 2.04
N ALA A 142 -5.16 9.34 1.50
CA ALA A 142 -5.61 10.73 1.56
C ALA A 142 -5.91 11.16 3.01
N ILE A 143 -6.60 10.31 3.78
CA ILE A 143 -6.89 10.59 5.20
C ILE A 143 -5.59 10.78 5.98
N ALA A 144 -4.66 9.81 5.89
CA ALA A 144 -3.40 9.84 6.63
C ALA A 144 -2.56 11.05 6.26
N SER A 145 -2.42 11.35 4.96
CA SER A 145 -1.62 12.48 4.48
C SER A 145 -2.16 13.82 4.96
N VAL A 146 -3.46 14.06 4.85
CA VAL A 146 -4.09 15.31 5.32
C VAL A 146 -3.97 15.45 6.83
N LYS A 147 -4.18 14.38 7.60
CA LYS A 147 -4.01 14.40 9.06
C LYS A 147 -2.57 14.73 9.45
N VAL A 148 -1.59 14.05 8.85
CA VAL A 148 -0.16 14.29 9.08
C VAL A 148 0.24 15.72 8.71
N TRP A 149 -0.24 16.22 7.56
CA TRP A 149 0.02 17.60 7.16
C TRP A 149 -0.57 18.62 8.15
N ARG A 150 -1.80 18.44 8.60
CA ARG A 150 -2.46 19.32 9.58
C ARG A 150 -1.80 19.29 10.96
N GLU A 151 -1.34 18.10 11.39
CA GLU A 151 -0.77 17.89 12.72
C GLU A 151 0.72 18.25 12.80
N LEU A 152 1.49 17.97 11.74
CA LEU A 152 2.95 18.00 11.74
C LEU A 152 3.53 18.92 10.66
N GLY A 153 2.71 19.45 9.73
CA GLY A 153 3.17 20.23 8.58
C GLY A 153 4.03 19.44 7.59
N LYS A 154 3.91 18.09 7.55
CA LYS A 154 4.77 17.21 6.76
C LYS A 154 4.14 16.78 5.46
N VAL A 155 4.93 16.79 4.40
CA VAL A 155 4.53 16.57 3.00
C VAL A 155 5.05 15.22 2.51
N GLY A 156 4.18 14.42 1.92
CA GLY A 156 4.48 13.06 1.50
C GLY A 156 4.56 12.81 0.00
N CYS A 157 5.23 11.73 -0.35
CA CYS A 157 5.20 11.11 -1.66
C CYS A 157 4.78 9.66 -1.54
N TYR A 158 3.90 9.20 -2.44
CA TYR A 158 3.52 7.80 -2.60
C TYR A 158 4.22 7.22 -3.81
N LEU A 159 4.89 6.08 -3.62
CA LEU A 159 5.36 5.18 -4.66
C LEU A 159 4.41 3.99 -4.68
N ASP A 160 3.42 4.06 -5.55
CA ASP A 160 2.33 3.09 -5.66
C ASP A 160 2.62 2.14 -6.83
N LEU A 161 3.25 1.02 -6.50
CA LEU A 161 3.64 -0.05 -7.40
C LEU A 161 2.62 -1.20 -7.41
N ASP A 162 1.35 -0.87 -7.21
CA ASP A 162 0.22 -1.78 -7.44
C ASP A 162 0.04 -2.03 -8.94
N GLY A 163 -0.54 -3.16 -9.31
CA GLY A 163 -0.85 -3.50 -10.69
C GLY A 163 -1.92 -2.63 -11.36
N HIS A 164 -2.56 -1.74 -10.57
CA HIS A 164 -3.62 -0.84 -11.01
C HIS A 164 -3.28 0.60 -10.66
N PHE A 165 -3.70 1.53 -11.51
CA PHE A 165 -3.49 2.96 -11.25
C PHE A 165 -4.23 3.42 -10.00
N GLY A 166 -3.48 3.93 -9.01
CA GLY A 166 -4.02 4.43 -7.73
C GLY A 166 -4.61 5.83 -7.88
N ASN A 167 -5.91 5.91 -8.15
CA ASN A 167 -6.60 7.17 -8.44
C ASN A 167 -7.10 7.93 -7.20
N SER A 168 -7.11 7.32 -6.01
CA SER A 168 -7.85 7.89 -4.87
C SER A 168 -7.32 9.25 -4.40
N ILE A 169 -6.01 9.47 -4.45
CA ILE A 169 -5.40 10.77 -4.09
C ILE A 169 -5.89 11.84 -5.07
N GLU A 170 -5.79 11.57 -6.37
CA GLU A 170 -6.19 12.55 -7.40
C GLU A 170 -7.70 12.83 -7.36
N ASP A 171 -8.53 11.80 -7.25
CA ASP A 171 -10.00 11.93 -7.17
C ASP A 171 -10.47 12.67 -5.90
N THR A 172 -9.64 12.70 -4.86
CA THR A 172 -9.99 13.34 -3.58
C THR A 172 -9.60 14.82 -3.52
N ARG A 173 -8.71 15.32 -4.39
CA ARG A 173 -8.18 16.71 -4.32
C ARG A 173 -9.25 17.78 -4.37
N ALA A 174 -10.24 17.64 -5.24
CA ALA A 174 -11.34 18.62 -5.35
C ALA A 174 -12.24 18.61 -4.11
N PHE A 175 -12.39 17.47 -3.45
CA PHE A 175 -13.15 17.32 -2.21
C PHE A 175 -12.38 17.81 -0.98
N GLN A 176 -11.07 17.56 -0.94
CA GLN A 176 -10.17 17.89 0.16
C GLN A 176 -8.95 18.68 -0.34
N PRO A 177 -9.04 20.03 -0.43
CA PRO A 177 -7.97 20.88 -0.98
C PRO A 177 -6.63 20.80 -0.26
N ASP A 178 -6.61 20.51 1.06
CA ASP A 178 -5.36 20.35 1.82
C ASP A 178 -4.48 19.24 1.27
N LEU A 179 -5.08 18.29 0.53
CA LEU A 179 -4.35 17.21 -0.10
C LEU A 179 -3.36 17.70 -1.16
N ASN A 180 -3.60 18.87 -1.76
CA ASN A 180 -2.65 19.50 -2.69
C ASN A 180 -1.34 19.92 -2.00
N SER A 181 -1.42 20.25 -0.70
CA SER A 181 -0.24 20.53 0.12
C SER A 181 0.33 19.27 0.75
N ALA A 182 -0.51 18.37 1.23
CA ALA A 182 -0.10 17.13 1.90
C ALA A 182 0.60 16.14 0.97
N VAL A 183 0.15 16.04 -0.29
CA VAL A 183 0.76 15.24 -1.37
C VAL A 183 0.70 16.08 -2.65
N PRO A 184 1.73 16.85 -3.00
CA PRO A 184 1.71 17.71 -4.16
C PRO A 184 1.48 16.94 -5.46
N HIS A 185 0.93 17.62 -6.47
CA HIS A 185 0.72 17.01 -7.79
C HIS A 185 1.98 16.37 -8.35
N GLY A 186 1.84 15.14 -8.85
CA GLY A 186 2.91 14.33 -9.40
C GLY A 186 3.83 13.68 -8.35
N PHE A 187 3.39 13.61 -7.07
CA PHE A 187 4.02 12.83 -6.01
C PHE A 187 3.11 11.69 -5.48
N ASN A 188 2.12 11.32 -6.27
CA ASN A 188 1.46 10.01 -6.24
C ASN A 188 1.89 9.28 -7.51
N PHE A 189 3.00 8.54 -7.43
CA PHE A 189 3.64 7.91 -8.58
C PHE A 189 3.14 6.48 -8.75
N ASN A 190 2.77 6.14 -9.99
CA ASN A 190 2.38 4.79 -10.41
C ASN A 190 3.15 4.47 -11.70
N PRO A 191 3.97 3.41 -11.75
CA PRO A 191 4.65 3.01 -12.98
C PRO A 191 3.66 2.57 -14.07
N SER A 192 3.99 2.87 -15.32
CA SER A 192 3.03 2.73 -16.43
C SER A 192 3.30 1.56 -17.39
N PHE A 193 4.45 0.91 -17.30
CA PHE A 193 4.95 -0.09 -18.28
C PHE A 193 5.00 -1.49 -17.68
N SER A 194 5.86 -2.35 -18.24
CA SER A 194 6.09 -3.72 -17.78
C SER A 194 7.57 -4.04 -17.75
N ASP A 195 7.97 -4.96 -16.86
CA ASP A 195 9.33 -5.48 -16.74
C ASP A 195 10.40 -4.38 -16.63
N GLU A 196 11.38 -4.38 -17.53
CA GLU A 196 12.49 -3.42 -17.52
C GLU A 196 12.01 -1.97 -17.55
N LYS A 197 11.02 -1.66 -18.40
CA LYS A 197 10.48 -0.30 -18.50
C LYS A 197 9.71 0.13 -17.26
N TYR A 198 9.07 -0.78 -16.56
CA TYR A 198 8.44 -0.52 -15.28
C TYR A 198 9.48 -0.12 -14.23
N TYR A 199 10.58 -0.87 -14.18
CA TYR A 199 11.72 -0.58 -13.32
C TYR A 199 12.40 0.75 -13.71
N GLU A 200 12.66 0.99 -14.99
CA GLU A 200 13.24 2.25 -15.49
C GLU A 200 12.37 3.46 -15.14
N ASP A 201 11.04 3.36 -15.28
CA ASP A 201 10.10 4.42 -14.91
C ASP A 201 10.21 4.77 -13.43
N LEU A 202 10.29 3.75 -12.55
CA LEU A 202 10.55 3.94 -11.13
C LEU A 202 11.89 4.66 -10.88
N VAL A 203 12.97 4.22 -11.51
CA VAL A 203 14.31 4.81 -11.34
C VAL A 203 14.33 6.27 -11.79
N ILE A 204 13.77 6.56 -12.96
CA ILE A 204 13.68 7.93 -13.52
C ILE A 204 12.90 8.84 -12.59
N PHE A 205 11.76 8.39 -12.07
CA PHE A 205 10.99 9.20 -11.12
C PHE A 205 11.75 9.44 -9.82
N VAL A 206 12.32 8.38 -9.24
CA VAL A 206 12.96 8.45 -7.92
C VAL A 206 14.25 9.27 -7.97
N GLU A 207 15.15 9.00 -8.91
CA GLU A 207 16.44 9.71 -9.01
C GLU A 207 16.30 11.09 -9.69
N GLY A 208 15.40 11.22 -10.66
CA GLY A 208 15.22 12.47 -11.41
C GLY A 208 14.36 13.52 -10.70
N LYS A 209 13.30 13.09 -9.99
CA LYS A 209 12.31 14.03 -9.40
C LYS A 209 12.24 13.96 -7.89
N LEU A 210 12.07 12.76 -7.33
CA LEU A 210 11.82 12.59 -5.90
C LEU A 210 13.05 12.96 -5.06
N GLU A 211 14.23 12.53 -5.46
CA GLU A 211 15.49 12.84 -4.76
C GLU A 211 15.68 14.36 -4.61
N SER A 212 15.54 15.11 -5.69
CA SER A 212 15.65 16.58 -5.68
C SER A 212 14.60 17.22 -4.78
N ALA A 213 13.35 16.71 -4.79
CA ALA A 213 12.28 17.22 -3.96
C ALA A 213 12.52 16.98 -2.45
N ILE A 214 13.12 15.84 -2.09
CA ILE A 214 13.50 15.54 -0.70
C ILE A 214 14.67 16.43 -0.28
N LEU A 215 15.72 16.56 -1.09
CA LEU A 215 16.89 17.36 -0.76
C LEU A 215 16.56 18.85 -0.63
N SER A 216 15.58 19.35 -1.37
CA SER A 216 15.09 20.75 -1.25
C SER A 216 14.07 20.95 -0.11
N GLY A 217 13.69 19.92 0.62
CA GLY A 217 12.69 19.99 1.69
C GLY A 217 11.24 20.12 1.21
N LYS A 218 10.98 19.88 -0.08
CA LYS A 218 9.61 19.87 -0.64
C LYS A 218 8.83 18.60 -0.25
N ILE A 219 9.52 17.47 -0.07
CA ILE A 219 8.97 16.21 0.39
C ILE A 219 9.69 15.79 1.67
N ASP A 220 8.96 15.45 2.71
CA ASP A 220 9.48 15.07 4.02
C ASP A 220 9.52 13.56 4.23
N TYR A 221 8.59 12.79 3.65
CA TYR A 221 8.48 11.34 3.85
C TYR A 221 8.02 10.61 2.59
N VAL A 222 8.33 9.31 2.53
CA VAL A 222 7.93 8.42 1.43
C VAL A 222 7.08 7.27 1.95
N VAL A 223 6.01 6.95 1.23
CA VAL A 223 5.18 5.76 1.46
C VAL A 223 5.40 4.79 0.31
N TRP A 224 5.96 3.63 0.63
CA TRP A 224 6.23 2.54 -0.29
C TRP A 224 5.07 1.55 -0.30
N CYS A 225 4.36 1.46 -1.41
CA CYS A 225 3.18 0.63 -1.61
C CYS A 225 3.46 -0.36 -2.74
N HIS A 226 4.11 -1.49 -2.43
CA HIS A 226 4.50 -2.47 -3.44
C HIS A 226 3.47 -3.60 -3.53
N GLY A 227 2.51 -3.47 -4.43
CA GLY A 227 1.48 -4.47 -4.68
C GLY A 227 2.06 -5.74 -5.29
N ALA A 228 1.71 -6.89 -4.72
CA ALA A 228 2.08 -8.18 -5.30
C ALA A 228 1.34 -8.48 -6.60
N ASP A 229 0.28 -7.72 -6.90
CA ASP A 229 -0.50 -7.85 -8.14
C ASP A 229 0.21 -7.27 -9.37
N SER A 230 1.21 -6.43 -9.20
CA SER A 230 2.10 -6.06 -10.31
C SER A 230 2.95 -7.24 -10.83
N HIS A 231 2.99 -8.38 -10.12
CA HIS A 231 3.67 -9.58 -10.59
C HIS A 231 2.96 -10.27 -11.75
N ALA A 232 3.72 -10.81 -12.71
CA ALA A 232 3.23 -11.41 -13.97
C ALA A 232 2.25 -12.59 -13.78
N ASP A 233 2.35 -13.33 -12.68
CA ASP A 233 1.46 -14.45 -12.35
C ASP A 233 0.28 -14.07 -11.45
N ASP A 234 0.04 -12.77 -11.22
CA ASP A 234 -1.18 -12.32 -10.53
C ASP A 234 -2.42 -12.50 -11.41
N GLN A 235 -3.61 -12.55 -10.80
CA GLN A 235 -4.87 -12.72 -11.55
C GLN A 235 -5.40 -11.43 -12.15
N LEU A 236 -5.06 -10.27 -11.59
CA LEU A 236 -5.65 -8.99 -11.96
C LEU A 236 -4.64 -7.96 -12.49
N GLY A 237 -3.35 -8.07 -12.12
CA GLY A 237 -2.29 -7.16 -12.51
C GLY A 237 -1.48 -7.60 -13.74
N HIS A 238 -0.23 -8.06 -13.62
CA HIS A 238 0.64 -8.65 -14.68
C HIS A 238 1.72 -7.73 -15.29
N GLN A 239 2.35 -6.83 -14.54
CA GLN A 239 3.37 -5.95 -15.10
C GLN A 239 4.78 -6.56 -15.11
N CYS A 240 5.18 -7.24 -14.03
CA CYS A 240 6.57 -7.60 -13.80
C CYS A 240 6.80 -9.10 -13.61
N SER A 241 7.80 -9.65 -14.27
CA SER A 241 8.40 -10.93 -13.87
C SER A 241 8.96 -10.85 -12.44
N THR A 242 9.18 -12.01 -11.80
CA THR A 242 9.80 -12.07 -10.45
C THR A 242 11.11 -11.30 -10.39
N TYR A 243 11.92 -11.34 -11.44
CA TYR A 243 13.18 -10.62 -11.52
C TYR A 243 12.98 -9.11 -11.42
N TRP A 244 12.15 -8.52 -12.26
CA TRP A 244 11.94 -7.07 -12.28
C TRP A 244 11.16 -6.58 -11.06
N TRP A 245 10.23 -7.37 -10.56
CA TRP A 245 9.52 -7.08 -9.32
C TRP A 245 10.51 -6.96 -8.14
N THR A 246 11.44 -7.93 -8.02
CA THR A 246 12.48 -7.92 -6.98
C THR A 246 13.47 -6.77 -7.19
N LYS A 247 13.81 -6.44 -8.44
CA LYS A 247 14.70 -5.31 -8.76
C LYS A 247 14.13 -3.97 -8.31
N CYS A 248 12.82 -3.76 -8.37
CA CYS A 248 12.18 -2.56 -7.82
C CYS A 248 12.41 -2.43 -6.31
N SER A 249 12.25 -3.51 -5.56
CA SER A 249 12.51 -3.54 -4.11
C SER A 249 14.00 -3.30 -3.79
N GLU A 250 14.91 -4.00 -4.46
CA GLU A 250 16.36 -3.83 -4.29
C GLU A 250 16.80 -2.38 -4.52
N PHE A 251 16.32 -1.79 -5.61
CA PHE A 251 16.59 -0.41 -5.96
C PHE A 251 16.07 0.55 -4.89
N PHE A 252 14.80 0.45 -4.52
CA PHE A 252 14.17 1.36 -3.57
C PHE A 252 14.91 1.37 -2.23
N TRP A 253 15.17 0.21 -1.64
CA TRP A 253 15.82 0.13 -0.33
C TRP A 253 17.28 0.55 -0.36
N SER A 254 18.01 0.26 -1.45
CA SER A 254 19.37 0.77 -1.68
C SER A 254 19.37 2.29 -1.84
N TRP A 255 18.39 2.84 -2.56
CA TRP A 255 18.22 4.28 -2.72
C TRP A 255 17.91 4.98 -1.39
N VAL A 256 17.03 4.42 -0.55
CA VAL A 256 16.72 4.96 0.79
C VAL A 256 18.02 5.06 1.61
N LYS A 257 18.87 4.03 1.59
CA LYS A 257 20.17 4.05 2.27
C LYS A 257 21.09 5.17 1.74
N LYS A 258 21.15 5.34 0.42
CA LYS A 258 21.89 6.43 -0.24
C LYS A 258 21.35 7.80 0.21
N MET A 259 20.02 7.93 0.32
CA MET A 259 19.39 9.16 0.78
C MET A 259 19.67 9.49 2.24
N ASP A 260 19.73 8.49 3.13
CA ASP A 260 20.15 8.68 4.53
C ASP A 260 21.55 9.32 4.60
N GLY A 261 22.47 8.84 3.76
CA GLY A 261 23.81 9.42 3.65
C GLY A 261 23.82 10.85 3.13
N LYS A 262 23.02 11.14 2.08
CA LYS A 262 22.92 12.50 1.50
C LYS A 262 22.28 13.50 2.45
N LEU A 263 21.27 13.08 3.22
CA LEU A 263 20.58 13.92 4.18
C LEU A 263 21.34 14.09 5.52
N GLY A 264 22.32 13.23 5.81
CA GLY A 264 22.96 13.13 7.13
C GLY A 264 22.01 12.68 8.25
N ARG A 265 20.84 12.18 7.89
CA ARG A 265 19.81 11.65 8.79
C ARG A 265 18.94 10.63 8.06
N PRO A 266 18.23 9.72 8.78
CA PRO A 266 17.31 8.81 8.14
C PRO A 266 16.17 9.55 7.41
N LEU A 267 15.84 9.07 6.20
CA LEU A 267 14.65 9.48 5.47
C LEU A 267 13.43 8.78 6.08
N PRO A 268 12.36 9.50 6.49
CA PRO A 268 11.14 8.86 6.96
C PRO A 268 10.50 7.98 5.89
N VAL A 269 10.37 6.67 6.15
CA VAL A 269 9.76 5.71 5.23
C VAL A 269 8.72 4.88 5.95
N SER A 270 7.55 4.76 5.33
CA SER A 270 6.51 3.81 5.73
C SER A 270 6.09 2.93 4.56
N CYS A 271 5.58 1.72 4.87
CA CYS A 271 5.20 0.72 3.89
C CYS A 271 3.76 0.26 4.07
N ALA A 272 3.11 -0.11 2.95
CA ALA A 272 1.83 -0.83 2.92
C ALA A 272 1.87 -1.91 1.83
N LEU A 273 1.00 -2.93 1.94
CA LEU A 273 1.04 -4.10 1.06
C LEU A 273 0.42 -3.86 -0.31
N PHE A 274 -0.74 -3.20 -0.36
CA PHE A 274 -1.58 -3.03 -1.55
C PHE A 274 -2.03 -4.35 -2.19
N GLY A 275 -2.19 -4.43 -3.52
CA GLY A 275 -2.78 -5.56 -4.22
C GLY A 275 -2.07 -6.90 -4.07
N GLY A 276 -2.65 -7.92 -4.67
CA GLY A 276 -2.18 -9.30 -4.70
C GLY A 276 -3.35 -10.27 -4.69
N TYR A 277 -3.56 -10.96 -5.82
CA TYR A 277 -4.78 -11.69 -6.15
C TYR A 277 -4.46 -13.06 -6.76
N ARG A 278 -4.36 -14.06 -5.91
CA ARG A 278 -4.14 -15.47 -6.28
C ARG A 278 -5.13 -16.34 -5.51
N ASP A 279 -6.09 -16.94 -6.19
CA ASP A 279 -7.04 -17.91 -5.62
C ASP A 279 -6.45 -19.33 -5.62
N ASP A 280 -5.55 -19.63 -6.56
CA ASP A 280 -4.85 -20.90 -6.70
C ASP A 280 -3.69 -21.07 -5.70
N ASP A 281 -2.88 -20.00 -5.49
CA ASP A 281 -1.75 -20.02 -4.55
C ASP A 281 -1.50 -18.66 -3.91
N TYR A 282 -2.15 -18.42 -2.78
CA TYR A 282 -1.97 -17.17 -2.04
C TYR A 282 -0.60 -17.06 -1.36
N ASN A 283 0.14 -18.17 -1.17
CA ASN A 283 1.49 -18.12 -0.63
C ASN A 283 2.45 -17.40 -1.57
N SER A 284 2.24 -17.44 -2.88
CA SER A 284 2.99 -16.63 -3.85
C SER A 284 2.85 -15.12 -3.58
N VAL A 285 1.64 -14.63 -3.26
CA VAL A 285 1.41 -13.23 -2.85
C VAL A 285 2.16 -12.90 -1.57
N LEU A 286 2.09 -13.76 -0.56
CA LEU A 286 2.78 -13.57 0.72
C LEU A 286 4.30 -13.64 0.55
N SER A 287 4.78 -14.49 -0.34
CA SER A 287 6.22 -14.60 -0.66
C SER A 287 6.77 -13.34 -1.32
N LEU A 288 6.02 -12.74 -2.25
CA LEU A 288 6.37 -11.46 -2.87
C LEU A 288 6.50 -10.36 -1.81
N HIS A 289 5.45 -10.14 -1.00
CA HIS A 289 5.49 -9.14 0.07
C HIS A 289 6.61 -9.41 1.08
N THR A 290 6.87 -10.68 1.43
CA THR A 290 7.98 -11.04 2.32
C THR A 290 9.33 -10.71 1.70
N SER A 291 9.52 -10.97 0.39
CA SER A 291 10.78 -10.66 -0.30
C SER A 291 11.07 -9.17 -0.33
N ASP A 292 10.06 -8.31 -0.43
CA ASP A 292 10.21 -6.86 -0.34
C ASP A 292 10.80 -6.45 1.02
N PHE A 293 10.28 -6.98 2.13
CA PHE A 293 10.86 -6.73 3.45
C PHE A 293 12.26 -7.34 3.62
N VAL A 294 12.53 -8.48 3.01
CA VAL A 294 13.88 -9.06 3.00
C VAL A 294 14.87 -8.13 2.29
N GLN A 295 14.44 -7.45 1.22
CA GLN A 295 15.28 -6.42 0.59
C GLN A 295 15.48 -5.21 1.53
N CYS A 296 14.47 -4.79 2.28
CA CYS A 296 14.64 -3.77 3.32
C CYS A 296 15.73 -4.20 4.34
N LEU A 297 15.62 -5.41 4.87
CA LEU A 297 16.57 -5.93 5.87
C LEU A 297 18.00 -6.02 5.31
N ARG A 298 18.17 -6.46 4.06
CA ARG A 298 19.48 -6.63 3.41
C ARG A 298 20.09 -5.30 2.97
N GLN A 299 19.35 -4.51 2.19
CA GLN A 299 19.87 -3.33 1.50
C GLN A 299 19.97 -2.10 2.42
N LEU A 300 18.96 -1.91 3.27
CA LEU A 300 18.89 -0.74 4.14
C LEU A 300 19.47 -0.98 5.53
N LEU A 301 19.17 -2.15 6.13
CA LEU A 301 19.56 -2.45 7.52
C LEU A 301 20.82 -3.29 7.64
N ASP A 302 21.46 -3.69 6.53
CA ASP A 302 22.69 -4.50 6.47
C ASP A 302 22.63 -5.84 7.22
N LEU A 303 21.44 -6.47 7.26
CA LEU A 303 21.25 -7.76 7.91
C LEU A 303 21.44 -8.91 6.92
N ASP A 304 22.19 -9.93 7.32
CA ASP A 304 22.33 -11.18 6.53
C ASP A 304 21.09 -12.07 6.76
N VAL A 305 20.04 -11.83 5.98
CA VAL A 305 18.79 -12.59 6.05
C VAL A 305 18.73 -13.58 4.90
N LYS A 306 18.63 -14.87 5.21
CA LYS A 306 18.45 -15.91 4.19
C LYS A 306 16.97 -16.07 3.86
N TYR A 307 16.61 -15.80 2.63
CA TYR A 307 15.26 -16.00 2.12
C TYR A 307 15.30 -16.22 0.60
N THR A 308 14.52 -17.18 0.14
CA THR A 308 14.31 -17.42 -1.29
C THR A 308 12.85 -17.14 -1.60
N ILE A 309 12.62 -16.32 -2.62
CA ILE A 309 11.27 -16.02 -3.10
C ILE A 309 10.65 -17.30 -3.71
N GLU A 310 9.42 -17.57 -3.32
CA GLU A 310 8.67 -18.75 -3.75
C GLU A 310 7.39 -18.27 -4.45
N VAL A 311 7.45 -18.13 -5.77
CA VAL A 311 6.30 -17.81 -6.60
C VAL A 311 6.03 -18.96 -7.55
N GLN A 312 4.86 -19.58 -7.42
CA GLN A 312 4.45 -20.66 -8.33
C GLN A 312 3.87 -20.04 -9.61
N PRO A 313 4.24 -20.55 -10.79
CA PRO A 313 3.60 -20.16 -12.04
C PRO A 313 2.08 -20.36 -11.92
N ARG A 314 1.31 -19.37 -12.40
CA ARG A 314 -0.13 -19.50 -12.38
C ARG A 314 -0.58 -20.61 -13.29
N GLN A 315 -1.39 -21.54 -12.78
CA GLN A 315 -2.04 -22.55 -13.61
C GLN A 315 -3.08 -21.83 -14.48
N LYS A 316 -2.79 -21.72 -15.78
CA LYS A 316 -3.78 -21.26 -16.77
C LYS A 316 -4.83 -22.36 -16.89
N TYR A 317 -5.95 -22.22 -16.19
CA TYR A 317 -7.13 -23.02 -16.52
C TYR A 317 -7.46 -22.74 -17.98
N GLY A 318 -7.60 -23.81 -18.78
CA GLY A 318 -7.81 -23.70 -20.23
C GLY A 318 -8.90 -22.70 -20.57
N ASP A 319 -8.74 -22.01 -21.70
CA ASP A 319 -9.57 -20.94 -22.26
C ASP A 319 -11.05 -21.31 -22.39
N HIS A 320 -11.77 -21.39 -21.30
CA HIS A 320 -13.22 -21.50 -21.28
C HIS A 320 -13.81 -20.24 -20.63
N ASN A 321 -14.20 -19.30 -21.51
CA ASN A 321 -15.11 -18.17 -21.24
C ASN A 321 -14.69 -17.11 -20.23
N VAL A 322 -13.77 -16.23 -20.58
CA VAL A 322 -13.71 -14.87 -19.98
C VAL A 322 -13.84 -13.82 -21.08
N SER A 323 -15.05 -13.69 -21.64
CA SER A 323 -15.38 -12.63 -22.60
C SER A 323 -16.06 -11.41 -21.93
N ARG A 324 -15.82 -11.11 -20.64
CA ARG A 324 -16.55 -10.01 -19.95
C ARG A 324 -15.74 -9.08 -19.05
N SER A 325 -14.42 -9.03 -19.10
CA SER A 325 -13.68 -8.05 -18.28
C SER A 325 -12.76 -7.10 -19.04
N ARG A 326 -12.79 -7.08 -20.39
CA ARG A 326 -11.95 -6.18 -21.19
C ARG A 326 -12.44 -4.73 -21.31
N SER A 327 -13.47 -4.31 -20.57
CA SER A 327 -14.04 -2.96 -20.70
C SER A 327 -13.54 -1.91 -19.70
N TRP A 328 -12.69 -2.26 -18.75
CA TRP A 328 -12.26 -1.32 -17.70
C TRP A 328 -10.93 -0.60 -17.95
N THR A 329 -10.11 -1.05 -18.90
CA THR A 329 -8.72 -0.57 -19.05
C THR A 329 -8.51 0.50 -20.13
N ARG A 330 -9.52 1.02 -20.85
CA ARG A 330 -9.27 1.94 -21.98
C ARG A 330 -10.22 3.12 -22.17
N ARG A 331 -11.04 3.55 -21.22
CA ARG A 331 -11.99 4.66 -21.50
C ARG A 331 -11.74 6.00 -20.83
N ASN A 332 -10.73 6.18 -20.01
CA ASN A 332 -10.51 7.48 -19.32
C ASN A 332 -9.10 8.07 -19.51
N ALA A 333 -8.40 7.74 -20.59
CA ALA A 333 -7.10 8.35 -20.92
C ALA A 333 -7.15 9.34 -22.09
N GLN A 334 -8.33 9.70 -22.57
CA GLN A 334 -8.50 10.75 -23.59
C GLN A 334 -9.73 11.56 -23.22
N GLU A 335 -9.51 12.62 -22.47
CA GLU A 335 -10.25 13.87 -22.37
C GLU A 335 -9.89 14.53 -21.04
N VAL A 336 -8.81 15.30 -21.01
CA VAL A 336 -8.58 16.67 -20.54
C VAL A 336 -7.14 17.03 -20.86
#